data_b11a67c0429e8bb66076346c8849f1fa
#
_entry.id   b11a67c0429e8bb66076346c8849f1fa
#
_cell.length_a   1.000
_cell.length_b   1.000
_cell.length_c   1.000
_cell.angle_alpha   90.00
_cell.angle_beta   90.00
_cell.angle_gamma   90.00
#
_symmetry.space_group_name_H-M   'P 1'
#
loop_
_entity.id
_entity.type
_entity.pdbx_description
1 polymer ?
#
loop_
_entity_poly.entity_id
_entity_poly.type
_entity_poly.pdbx_seq_one_letter_code
_entity_poly.pdbx_strand_id
1 'polypeptide(L)'
;MLNIQQPIEELSIPPLVTIGNRDRYSTTTGVAFINENLLVAAAFNSKKIYLIELLPDGTSRILDVVKAKNNPDLLDYKDGVILTSDYPFMQPNGHASLYDLTDNKIVFRKQIVLPNTKAHGCEIVDDKTIIITSNSDDNRGCMFIDIESEKIIKNFNNFKHYPKDVCIIGDVLFIICAASLPQIGQTTVIKESIVYAFDKNTFEKIDEATFHGQTDSIVVDGENGFITVQGDDEVVYFKFVDNKLYIEKRIGGFNFPHGIDFKNNKVAITNYGDNTIRVFELQELINS
;
A
#
# COMPACT_ATOMS: atom_id res chain seq x y z
N MET A 1 7.58 -10.99 -24.93
CA MET A 1 7.69 -10.48 -23.56
C MET A 1 9.09 -10.76 -23.06
N LEU A 2 9.93 -9.75 -22.98
CA LEU A 2 11.26 -9.88 -22.39
C LEU A 2 11.09 -9.84 -20.88
N ASN A 3 11.30 -10.99 -20.23
CA ASN A 3 11.37 -11.07 -18.77
C ASN A 3 12.73 -10.48 -18.36
N ILE A 4 12.79 -9.15 -18.27
CA ILE A 4 14.02 -8.46 -17.85
C ILE A 4 14.09 -8.61 -16.34
N GLN A 5 14.80 -9.65 -15.88
CA GLN A 5 15.28 -9.69 -14.51
C GLN A 5 16.36 -8.63 -14.37
N GLN A 6 15.98 -7.46 -13.91
CA GLN A 6 16.96 -6.48 -13.51
C GLN A 6 17.73 -6.98 -12.28
N PRO A 7 19.04 -6.73 -12.20
CA PRO A 7 19.80 -7.09 -11.01
C PRO A 7 19.24 -6.34 -9.79
N ILE A 8 19.29 -6.99 -8.63
CA ILE A 8 18.94 -6.39 -7.35
C ILE A 8 20.14 -5.57 -6.88
N GLU A 9 19.90 -4.30 -6.58
CA GLU A 9 20.89 -3.44 -5.96
C GLU A 9 20.63 -3.36 -4.46
N GLU A 10 21.62 -3.69 -3.64
CA GLU A 10 21.50 -3.59 -2.20
C GLU A 10 21.48 -2.12 -1.75
N LEU A 11 20.59 -1.81 -0.82
CA LEU A 11 20.45 -0.48 -0.26
C LEU A 11 21.76 -0.05 0.41
N SER A 12 22.42 0.95 -0.15
CA SER A 12 23.73 1.45 0.32
C SER A 12 23.63 2.69 1.18
N ILE A 13 22.43 3.26 1.32
CA ILE A 13 22.19 4.51 2.06
C ILE A 13 21.41 4.26 3.35
N PRO A 14 21.71 5.01 4.43
CA PRO A 14 20.87 4.97 5.62
C PRO A 14 19.54 5.70 5.37
N PRO A 15 18.44 5.29 6.03
CA PRO A 15 17.20 6.06 6.00
C PRO A 15 17.38 7.38 6.76
N LEU A 16 16.66 8.43 6.35
CA LEU A 16 16.57 9.71 7.07
C LEU A 16 16.03 9.49 8.49
N VAL A 17 15.00 8.67 8.60
CA VAL A 17 14.33 8.33 9.86
C VAL A 17 14.02 6.84 9.87
N THR A 18 14.33 6.18 10.99
CA THR A 18 13.84 4.84 11.29
C THR A 18 12.92 4.91 12.50
N ILE A 19 11.66 4.57 12.30
CA ILE A 19 10.65 4.54 13.35
C ILE A 19 10.46 3.09 13.76
N GLY A 20 10.98 2.73 14.93
CA GLY A 20 10.81 1.40 15.52
C GLY A 20 9.51 1.29 16.30
N ASN A 21 8.73 0.25 16.05
CA ASN A 21 7.60 -0.07 16.90
C ASN A 21 8.08 -0.91 18.10
N ARG A 22 7.98 -0.36 19.30
CA ARG A 22 8.40 -1.03 20.56
C ARG A 22 7.45 -2.15 21.00
N ASP A 23 6.25 -2.20 20.41
CA ASP A 23 5.30 -3.27 20.66
C ASP A 23 5.69 -4.50 19.82
N ARG A 24 6.36 -5.47 20.43
CA ARG A 24 6.87 -6.68 19.76
C ARG A 24 5.80 -7.53 19.07
N TYR A 25 4.53 -7.27 19.31
CA TYR A 25 3.39 -7.95 18.70
C TYR A 25 2.71 -7.13 17.61
N SER A 26 3.23 -5.97 17.31
CA SER A 26 2.66 -5.01 16.39
C SER A 26 3.42 -5.07 15.07
N THR A 27 2.82 -5.68 14.07
CA THR A 27 3.33 -5.66 12.70
C THR A 27 2.88 -4.39 12.00
N THR A 28 3.86 -3.56 11.59
CA THR A 28 3.58 -2.33 10.83
C THR A 28 3.26 -2.71 9.38
N THR A 29 2.08 -2.34 8.90
CA THR A 29 1.58 -2.74 7.58
C THR A 29 1.43 -1.56 6.63
N GLY A 30 0.49 -0.66 6.87
CA GLY A 30 0.23 0.49 6.00
C GLY A 30 0.91 1.76 6.49
N VAL A 31 1.22 2.67 5.58
CA VAL A 31 1.73 4.03 5.86
C VAL A 31 1.19 5.00 4.82
N ALA A 32 0.85 6.23 5.21
CA ALA A 32 0.57 7.33 4.30
C ALA A 32 1.07 8.66 4.87
N PHE A 33 1.61 9.52 4.01
CA PHE A 33 1.98 10.88 4.35
C PHE A 33 0.75 11.79 4.39
N ILE A 34 0.60 12.51 5.47
CA ILE A 34 -0.32 13.64 5.56
C ILE A 34 0.33 14.87 4.92
N ASN A 35 1.57 15.12 5.30
CA ASN A 35 2.46 16.11 4.70
C ASN A 35 3.93 15.65 4.82
N GLU A 36 4.89 16.49 4.45
CA GLU A 36 6.32 16.15 4.44
C GLU A 36 6.89 15.71 5.80
N ASN A 37 6.26 16.10 6.92
CA ASN A 37 6.74 15.82 8.27
C ASN A 37 5.73 15.07 9.14
N LEU A 38 4.59 14.68 8.59
CA LEU A 38 3.53 14.01 9.32
C LEU A 38 3.02 12.81 8.53
N LEU A 39 2.99 11.65 9.16
CA LEU A 39 2.48 10.42 8.55
C LEU A 39 1.52 9.68 9.49
N VAL A 40 0.68 8.87 8.91
CA VAL A 40 -0.17 7.91 9.60
C VAL A 40 0.32 6.51 9.27
N ALA A 41 0.28 5.60 10.26
CA ALA A 41 0.72 4.23 10.09
C ALA A 41 -0.21 3.23 10.75
N ALA A 42 -0.43 2.10 10.08
CA ALA A 42 -1.22 0.99 10.58
C ALA A 42 -0.33 -0.08 11.23
N ALA A 43 -0.84 -0.69 12.29
CA ALA A 43 -0.21 -1.80 12.99
C ALA A 43 -1.22 -2.94 13.13
N PHE A 44 -1.06 -3.94 12.29
CA PHE A 44 -2.00 -5.04 12.08
C PHE A 44 -2.34 -5.84 13.34
N ASN A 45 -1.34 -6.42 13.98
CA ASN A 45 -1.58 -7.32 15.12
C ASN A 45 -2.04 -6.59 16.38
N SER A 46 -1.54 -5.39 16.63
CA SER A 46 -1.95 -4.58 17.78
C SER A 46 -3.27 -3.84 17.55
N LYS A 47 -3.78 -3.85 16.32
CA LYS A 47 -4.98 -3.11 15.91
C LYS A 47 -4.90 -1.63 16.28
N LYS A 48 -3.83 -0.98 15.86
CA LYS A 48 -3.60 0.43 16.16
C LYS A 48 -3.32 1.22 14.89
N ILE A 49 -3.69 2.50 14.92
CA ILE A 49 -3.32 3.50 13.93
C ILE A 49 -2.59 4.60 14.69
N TYR A 50 -1.42 4.97 14.21
CA TYR A 50 -0.54 5.95 14.80
C TYR A 50 -0.48 7.21 13.94
N LEU A 51 -0.51 8.39 14.57
CA LEU A 51 -0.11 9.65 13.96
C LEU A 51 1.29 9.97 14.41
N ILE A 52 2.22 10.13 13.47
CA ILE A 52 3.66 10.23 13.73
C ILE A 52 4.22 11.47 13.07
N GLU A 53 4.91 12.29 13.85
CA GLU A 53 5.66 13.45 13.38
C GLU A 53 7.12 13.09 13.17
N LEU A 54 7.67 13.46 12.04
CA LEU A 54 9.10 13.38 11.71
C LEU A 54 9.76 14.67 12.15
N LEU A 55 10.83 14.58 12.94
CA LEU A 55 11.54 15.72 13.48
C LEU A 55 12.79 16.04 12.66
N PRO A 56 13.24 17.32 12.63
CA PRO A 56 14.41 17.73 11.84
C PRO A 56 15.74 17.07 12.25
N ASP A 57 15.81 16.53 13.45
CA ASP A 57 17.00 15.82 13.97
C ASP A 57 17.07 14.34 13.56
N GLY A 58 16.18 13.89 12.67
CA GLY A 58 16.11 12.49 12.24
C GLY A 58 15.39 11.57 13.23
N THR A 59 14.75 12.12 14.26
CA THR A 59 13.91 11.36 15.19
C THR A 59 12.43 11.48 14.84
N SER A 60 11.58 10.82 15.60
CA SER A 60 10.12 10.88 15.41
C SER A 60 9.37 10.96 16.74
N ARG A 61 8.16 11.50 16.70
CA ARG A 61 7.27 11.60 17.84
C ARG A 61 5.85 11.12 17.49
N ILE A 62 5.28 10.27 18.35
CA ILE A 62 3.89 9.88 18.24
C ILE A 62 3.02 11.02 18.79
N LEU A 63 2.14 11.57 17.98
CA LEU A 63 1.19 12.62 18.37
C LEU A 63 -0.12 12.04 18.87
N ASP A 64 -0.57 10.96 18.23
CA ASP A 64 -1.80 10.27 18.62
C ASP A 64 -1.74 8.78 18.29
N VAL A 65 -2.56 8.00 18.98
CA VAL A 65 -2.73 6.57 18.72
C VAL A 65 -4.16 6.17 19.04
N VAL A 66 -4.81 5.50 18.10
CA VAL A 66 -6.16 4.97 18.29
C VAL A 66 -6.18 3.46 18.08
N LYS A 67 -7.13 2.80 18.78
CA LYS A 67 -7.40 1.39 18.57
C LYS A 67 -8.36 1.23 17.41
N ALA A 68 -7.94 0.53 16.37
CA ALA A 68 -8.80 0.12 15.26
C ALA A 68 -9.76 -0.98 15.71
N LYS A 69 -10.92 -1.08 15.06
CA LYS A 69 -11.92 -2.12 15.36
C LYS A 69 -11.47 -3.49 14.89
N ASN A 70 -10.79 -3.54 13.74
CA ASN A 70 -10.27 -4.76 13.13
C ASN A 70 -8.76 -4.67 12.92
N ASN A 71 -8.20 -5.56 12.12
CA ASN A 71 -6.79 -5.57 11.78
C ASN A 71 -6.55 -4.64 10.58
N PRO A 72 -6.12 -3.38 10.79
CA PRO A 72 -5.85 -2.47 9.70
C PRO A 72 -4.63 -2.99 8.92
N ASP A 73 -4.77 -3.08 7.61
CA ASP A 73 -3.72 -3.57 6.72
C ASP A 73 -3.07 -2.42 5.97
N LEU A 74 -3.45 -2.11 4.76
CA LEU A 74 -3.00 -0.91 4.08
C LEU A 74 -3.88 0.29 4.46
N LEU A 75 -3.38 1.48 4.20
CA LEU A 75 -4.12 2.71 4.47
C LEU A 75 -3.80 3.78 3.43
N ASP A 76 -4.74 4.70 3.27
CA ASP A 76 -4.60 5.89 2.47
C ASP A 76 -5.05 7.13 3.24
N TYR A 77 -4.55 8.29 2.86
CA TYR A 77 -4.91 9.58 3.44
C TYR A 77 -5.21 10.61 2.36
N LYS A 78 -6.38 11.24 2.45
CA LYS A 78 -6.78 12.33 1.57
C LYS A 78 -7.68 13.33 2.30
N ASP A 79 -7.34 14.62 2.21
CA ASP A 79 -8.19 15.75 2.66
C ASP A 79 -8.76 15.61 4.09
N GLY A 80 -7.93 15.18 5.04
CA GLY A 80 -8.34 15.01 6.44
C GLY A 80 -9.01 13.67 6.75
N VAL A 81 -9.12 12.78 5.77
CA VAL A 81 -9.70 11.45 5.93
C VAL A 81 -8.61 10.40 5.85
N ILE A 82 -8.61 9.47 6.79
CA ILE A 82 -7.80 8.25 6.77
C ILE A 82 -8.73 7.09 6.43
N LEU A 83 -8.36 6.31 5.44
CA LEU A 83 -9.00 5.05 5.08
C LEU A 83 -8.08 3.89 5.45
N THR A 84 -8.62 2.84 6.04
CA THR A 84 -7.91 1.56 6.19
C THR A 84 -8.69 0.44 5.51
N SER A 85 -7.97 -0.42 4.80
CA SER A 85 -8.46 -1.75 4.49
C SER A 85 -8.24 -2.62 5.73
N ASP A 86 -9.29 -3.30 6.20
CA ASP A 86 -9.15 -4.15 7.37
C ASP A 86 -9.22 -5.62 6.92
N TYR A 87 -8.07 -6.28 6.92
CA TYR A 87 -7.97 -7.68 6.50
C TYR A 87 -8.69 -8.61 7.48
N PRO A 88 -9.55 -9.52 6.98
CA PRO A 88 -10.38 -10.37 7.84
C PRO A 88 -9.60 -11.58 8.35
N PHE A 89 -8.64 -11.39 9.25
CA PHE A 89 -7.90 -12.51 9.82
C PHE A 89 -8.86 -13.51 10.48
N MET A 90 -9.01 -14.69 9.87
CA MET A 90 -9.92 -15.78 10.29
C MET A 90 -11.42 -15.40 10.35
N GLN A 91 -11.82 -14.30 9.74
CA GLN A 91 -13.22 -13.86 9.61
C GLN A 91 -13.66 -13.92 8.15
N PRO A 92 -14.95 -14.11 7.84
CA PRO A 92 -15.42 -14.18 6.45
C PRO A 92 -15.46 -12.79 5.79
N ASN A 93 -15.59 -11.70 6.55
CA ASN A 93 -15.83 -10.37 6.03
C ASN A 93 -14.63 -9.47 6.27
N GLY A 94 -14.13 -8.84 5.20
CA GLY A 94 -13.26 -7.68 5.28
C GLY A 94 -14.03 -6.42 5.62
N HIS A 95 -13.32 -5.36 5.91
CA HIS A 95 -13.93 -4.06 6.19
C HIS A 95 -13.11 -2.93 5.55
N ALA A 96 -13.77 -1.79 5.35
CA ALA A 96 -13.14 -0.51 5.14
C ALA A 96 -13.47 0.38 6.35
N SER A 97 -12.47 0.91 7.03
CA SER A 97 -12.69 1.81 8.16
C SER A 97 -12.22 3.23 7.82
N LEU A 98 -13.05 4.20 8.12
CA LEU A 98 -12.81 5.62 7.89
C LEU A 98 -12.61 6.34 9.22
N TYR A 99 -11.63 7.22 9.24
CA TYR A 99 -11.31 8.07 10.38
C TYR A 99 -11.15 9.51 9.90
N ASP A 100 -11.50 10.48 10.76
CA ASP A 100 -11.21 11.89 10.56
C ASP A 100 -9.90 12.25 11.26
N LEU A 101 -9.09 13.06 10.63
CA LEU A 101 -7.95 13.70 11.26
C LEU A 101 -8.28 15.16 11.55
N THR A 102 -8.44 15.51 12.82
CA THR A 102 -8.76 16.86 13.28
C THR A 102 -7.85 17.23 14.45
N ASP A 103 -7.19 18.39 14.37
CA ASP A 103 -6.31 18.91 15.44
C ASP A 103 -5.27 17.88 15.93
N ASN A 104 -4.64 17.15 15.00
CA ASN A 104 -3.70 16.06 15.28
C ASN A 104 -4.31 14.92 16.12
N LYS A 105 -5.62 14.69 15.98
CA LYS A 105 -6.34 13.57 16.58
C LYS A 105 -6.99 12.73 15.52
N ILE A 106 -6.83 11.41 15.64
CA ILE A 106 -7.50 10.42 14.80
C ILE A 106 -8.84 10.07 15.45
N VAL A 107 -9.94 10.34 14.77
CA VAL A 107 -11.30 10.10 15.28
C VAL A 107 -12.00 9.08 14.37
N PHE A 108 -12.46 7.97 14.94
CA PHE A 108 -13.24 6.98 14.18
C PHE A 108 -14.52 7.60 13.63
N ARG A 109 -14.73 7.50 12.31
CA ARG A 109 -15.94 7.99 11.62
C ARG A 109 -16.94 6.87 11.40
N LYS A 110 -16.57 5.86 10.60
CA LYS A 110 -17.45 4.73 10.26
C LYS A 110 -16.66 3.51 9.79
N GLN A 111 -17.36 2.39 9.70
CA GLN A 111 -16.83 1.15 9.15
C GLN A 111 -17.84 0.54 8.19
N ILE A 112 -17.39 0.17 7.01
CA ILE A 112 -18.18 -0.49 5.97
C ILE A 112 -17.84 -1.97 5.98
N VAL A 113 -18.84 -2.83 6.06
CA VAL A 113 -18.67 -4.29 6.03
C VAL A 113 -18.62 -4.76 4.58
N LEU A 114 -17.62 -5.57 4.25
CA LEU A 114 -17.41 -6.14 2.92
C LEU A 114 -17.56 -7.67 2.98
N PRO A 115 -18.75 -8.20 2.66
CA PRO A 115 -19.04 -9.63 2.81
C PRO A 115 -18.14 -10.50 1.91
N ASN A 116 -17.61 -11.60 2.46
CA ASN A 116 -16.77 -12.58 1.76
C ASN A 116 -15.55 -11.95 1.04
N THR A 117 -15.00 -10.89 1.62
CA THR A 117 -13.91 -10.09 1.04
C THR A 117 -12.66 -10.22 1.88
N LYS A 118 -11.53 -10.47 1.25
CA LYS A 118 -10.20 -10.30 1.85
C LYS A 118 -9.67 -8.92 1.46
N ALA A 119 -10.17 -7.89 2.17
CA ALA A 119 -9.76 -6.51 1.95
C ALA A 119 -8.25 -6.37 2.19
N HIS A 120 -7.51 -5.77 1.23
CA HIS A 120 -6.06 -5.65 1.31
C HIS A 120 -5.60 -4.22 1.01
N GLY A 121 -5.60 -3.76 -0.24
CA GLY A 121 -5.27 -2.39 -0.61
C GLY A 121 -6.46 -1.46 -0.55
N CYS A 122 -6.22 -0.16 -0.48
CA CYS A 122 -7.28 0.84 -0.44
C CYS A 122 -6.83 2.20 -1.01
N GLU A 123 -7.80 2.95 -1.55
CA GLU A 123 -7.59 4.29 -2.12
C GLU A 123 -8.83 5.16 -1.93
N ILE A 124 -8.65 6.42 -1.56
CA ILE A 124 -9.71 7.42 -1.50
C ILE A 124 -9.80 8.12 -2.85
N VAL A 125 -10.82 7.80 -3.64
CA VAL A 125 -11.04 8.42 -4.94
C VAL A 125 -11.44 9.89 -4.76
N ASP A 126 -12.51 10.11 -3.99
CA ASP A 126 -13.08 11.41 -3.67
C ASP A 126 -13.86 11.38 -2.34
N ASP A 127 -14.60 12.43 -2.02
CA ASP A 127 -15.39 12.57 -0.78
C ASP A 127 -16.54 11.54 -0.65
N LYS A 128 -16.89 10.84 -1.74
CA LYS A 128 -18.01 9.88 -1.82
C LYS A 128 -17.58 8.46 -2.11
N THR A 129 -16.40 8.27 -2.70
CA THR A 129 -15.99 6.99 -3.27
C THR A 129 -14.64 6.55 -2.75
N ILE A 130 -14.57 5.31 -2.32
CA ILE A 130 -13.32 4.62 -1.99
C ILE A 130 -13.17 3.37 -2.87
N ILE A 131 -11.93 2.92 -3.00
CA ILE A 131 -11.62 1.62 -3.61
C ILE A 131 -11.03 0.72 -2.53
N ILE A 132 -11.44 -0.55 -2.53
CA ILE A 132 -10.83 -1.62 -1.75
C ILE A 132 -10.47 -2.74 -2.71
N THR A 133 -9.22 -3.22 -2.66
CA THR A 133 -8.84 -4.43 -3.37
C THR A 133 -9.21 -5.66 -2.56
N SER A 134 -9.62 -6.71 -3.26
CA SER A 134 -9.92 -8.00 -2.67
C SER A 134 -9.12 -9.10 -3.35
N ASN A 135 -8.36 -9.83 -2.57
CA ASN A 135 -7.64 -11.01 -3.01
C ASN A 135 -8.37 -12.33 -2.68
N SER A 136 -9.68 -12.26 -2.37
CA SER A 136 -10.55 -13.42 -2.17
C SER A 136 -10.89 -14.08 -3.51
N ASP A 137 -10.94 -15.42 -3.57
CA ASP A 137 -11.37 -16.13 -4.77
C ASP A 137 -12.83 -15.84 -5.14
N ASP A 138 -13.70 -15.65 -4.14
CA ASP A 138 -15.13 -15.40 -4.33
C ASP A 138 -15.42 -13.97 -4.81
N ASN A 139 -14.67 -12.98 -4.30
CA ASN A 139 -14.87 -11.55 -4.59
C ASN A 139 -13.55 -10.87 -5.00
N ARG A 140 -12.80 -11.49 -5.91
CA ARG A 140 -11.56 -10.92 -6.41
C ARG A 140 -11.83 -9.68 -7.25
N GLY A 141 -11.11 -8.60 -6.96
CA GLY A 141 -11.23 -7.37 -7.76
C GLY A 141 -10.88 -6.10 -7.01
N CYS A 142 -11.08 -4.98 -7.68
CA CYS A 142 -11.08 -3.63 -7.10
C CYS A 142 -12.52 -3.18 -6.98
N MET A 143 -13.01 -3.05 -5.76
CA MET A 143 -14.37 -2.68 -5.44
C MET A 143 -14.46 -1.18 -5.22
N PHE A 144 -15.23 -0.49 -6.04
CA PHE A 144 -15.61 0.91 -5.84
C PHE A 144 -16.82 0.94 -4.93
N ILE A 145 -16.72 1.67 -3.83
CA ILE A 145 -17.71 1.68 -2.77
C ILE A 145 -18.16 3.11 -2.54
N ASP A 146 -19.47 3.33 -2.60
CA ASP A 146 -20.06 4.60 -2.19
C ASP A 146 -20.11 4.69 -0.66
N ILE A 147 -19.46 5.72 -0.10
CA ILE A 147 -19.25 5.88 1.34
C ILE A 147 -20.57 6.10 2.07
N GLU A 148 -21.52 6.83 1.48
CA GLU A 148 -22.79 7.18 2.13
C GLU A 148 -23.71 5.97 2.20
N SER A 149 -23.97 5.31 1.07
CA SER A 149 -24.86 4.15 0.99
C SER A 149 -24.19 2.84 1.42
N GLU A 150 -22.87 2.82 1.60
CA GLU A 150 -22.04 1.65 1.95
C GLU A 150 -22.13 0.50 0.93
N LYS A 151 -22.49 0.83 -0.32
CA LYS A 151 -22.70 -0.16 -1.38
C LYS A 151 -21.52 -0.22 -2.33
N ILE A 152 -21.18 -1.42 -2.76
CA ILE A 152 -20.32 -1.62 -3.92
C ILE A 152 -21.07 -1.14 -5.16
N ILE A 153 -20.60 -0.04 -5.77
CA ILE A 153 -21.18 0.55 -6.98
C ILE A 153 -20.54 -0.03 -8.24
N LYS A 154 -19.33 -0.60 -8.11
CA LYS A 154 -18.64 -1.29 -9.19
C LYS A 154 -17.62 -2.27 -8.62
N ASN A 155 -17.49 -3.43 -9.24
CA ASN A 155 -16.39 -4.37 -9.00
C ASN A 155 -15.63 -4.60 -10.31
N PHE A 156 -14.41 -4.10 -10.38
CA PHE A 156 -13.51 -4.30 -11.52
C PHE A 156 -12.59 -5.49 -11.21
N ASN A 157 -12.74 -6.58 -11.99
CA ASN A 157 -12.09 -7.86 -11.70
C ASN A 157 -11.37 -8.51 -12.90
N ASN A 158 -11.09 -7.72 -13.94
CA ASN A 158 -10.44 -8.23 -15.16
C ASN A 158 -8.92 -8.32 -15.01
N PHE A 159 -8.46 -9.17 -14.05
CA PHE A 159 -7.04 -9.37 -13.76
C PHE A 159 -6.62 -10.83 -13.94
N LYS A 160 -5.41 -11.04 -14.45
CA LYS A 160 -4.77 -12.37 -14.50
C LYS A 160 -4.48 -12.92 -13.10
N HIS A 161 -4.05 -12.04 -12.18
CA HIS A 161 -3.60 -12.37 -10.82
C HIS A 161 -4.47 -11.72 -9.74
N TYR A 162 -4.13 -11.93 -8.46
CA TYR A 162 -4.85 -11.38 -7.32
C TYR A 162 -4.46 -9.91 -7.10
N PRO A 163 -5.41 -8.96 -7.16
CA PRO A 163 -5.11 -7.56 -6.87
C PRO A 163 -4.72 -7.40 -5.41
N LYS A 164 -3.62 -6.71 -5.21
CA LYS A 164 -3.03 -6.44 -3.90
C LYS A 164 -3.30 -5.02 -3.47
N ASP A 165 -2.92 -4.06 -4.28
CA ASP A 165 -3.06 -2.66 -3.94
C ASP A 165 -3.41 -1.82 -5.17
N VAL A 166 -3.80 -0.58 -4.93
CA VAL A 166 -4.32 0.36 -5.93
C VAL A 166 -3.87 1.78 -5.60
N CYS A 167 -3.55 2.55 -6.64
CA CYS A 167 -3.21 3.96 -6.51
C CYS A 167 -3.78 4.74 -7.70
N ILE A 168 -4.24 5.98 -7.48
CA ILE A 168 -4.77 6.85 -8.53
C ILE A 168 -3.92 8.12 -8.66
N ILE A 169 -3.48 8.41 -9.88
CA ILE A 169 -2.84 9.67 -10.24
C ILE A 169 -3.55 10.27 -11.46
N GLY A 170 -4.15 11.43 -11.27
CA GLY A 170 -4.93 12.09 -12.33
C GLY A 170 -6.07 11.20 -12.84
N ASP A 171 -6.00 10.81 -14.11
CA ASP A 171 -6.98 9.91 -14.73
C ASP A 171 -6.48 8.47 -14.87
N VAL A 172 -5.34 8.13 -14.27
CA VAL A 172 -4.77 6.79 -14.34
C VAL A 172 -4.96 6.04 -13.02
N LEU A 173 -5.48 4.83 -13.14
CA LEU A 173 -5.66 3.86 -12.06
C LEU A 173 -4.57 2.81 -12.18
N PHE A 174 -3.65 2.77 -11.23
CA PHE A 174 -2.63 1.73 -11.11
C PHE A 174 -3.12 0.63 -10.17
N ILE A 175 -2.92 -0.62 -10.59
CA ILE A 175 -3.28 -1.79 -9.79
C ILE A 175 -2.12 -2.77 -9.85
N ILE A 176 -1.65 -3.21 -8.70
CA ILE A 176 -0.69 -4.31 -8.64
C ILE A 176 -1.38 -5.62 -8.28
N CYS A 177 -0.92 -6.68 -8.94
CA CYS A 177 -1.45 -8.02 -8.75
C CYS A 177 -0.31 -9.02 -8.57
N ALA A 178 -0.47 -9.97 -7.64
CA ALA A 178 0.46 -11.09 -7.43
C ALA A 178 -0.15 -12.41 -7.92
N ALA A 179 0.68 -13.28 -8.53
CA ALA A 179 0.23 -14.54 -9.13
C ALA A 179 -0.32 -15.54 -8.12
N SER A 180 0.17 -15.52 -6.89
CA SER A 180 -0.31 -16.40 -5.83
C SER A 180 -0.34 -15.68 -4.49
N LEU A 181 -1.29 -16.12 -3.65
CA LEU A 181 -1.21 -15.84 -2.23
C LEU A 181 -0.28 -16.89 -1.59
N PRO A 182 0.59 -16.53 -0.64
CA PRO A 182 1.37 -17.50 0.09
C PRO A 182 0.41 -18.44 0.82
N GLN A 183 0.35 -19.70 0.40
CA GLN A 183 -0.40 -20.73 1.12
C GLN A 183 0.57 -21.53 1.98
N ILE A 184 0.21 -21.70 3.25
CA ILE A 184 0.98 -22.55 4.19
C ILE A 184 1.10 -23.97 3.59
N GLY A 185 2.33 -24.41 3.34
CA GLY A 185 2.64 -25.76 2.83
C GLY A 185 2.81 -25.88 1.32
N GLN A 186 2.72 -24.79 0.54
CA GLN A 186 3.09 -24.82 -0.88
C GLN A 186 4.61 -24.73 -1.06
N THR A 187 5.19 -25.70 -1.79
CA THR A 187 6.63 -25.75 -2.10
C THR A 187 7.03 -24.96 -3.35
N THR A 188 6.07 -24.54 -4.16
CA THR A 188 6.31 -23.74 -5.36
C THR A 188 5.35 -22.56 -5.39
N VAL A 189 5.86 -21.38 -5.05
CA VAL A 189 5.16 -20.11 -5.22
C VAL A 189 5.56 -19.53 -6.57
N ILE A 190 4.57 -19.26 -7.43
CA ILE A 190 4.84 -18.50 -8.66
C ILE A 190 5.14 -17.05 -8.24
N LYS A 191 6.40 -16.68 -8.33
CA LYS A 191 6.86 -15.33 -8.02
C LYS A 191 6.72 -14.43 -9.24
N GLU A 192 5.50 -14.13 -9.63
CA GLU A 192 5.19 -13.19 -10.72
C GLU A 192 4.22 -12.13 -10.20
N SER A 193 4.51 -10.89 -10.48
CA SER A 193 3.63 -9.76 -10.23
C SER A 193 3.44 -8.95 -11.49
N ILE A 194 2.30 -8.28 -11.60
CA ILE A 194 1.96 -7.42 -12.72
C ILE A 194 1.48 -6.09 -12.15
N VAL A 195 2.05 -5.00 -12.65
CA VAL A 195 1.48 -3.66 -12.49
C VAL A 195 0.69 -3.34 -13.75
N TYR A 196 -0.53 -2.90 -13.57
CA TYR A 196 -1.42 -2.43 -14.62
C TYR A 196 -1.63 -0.93 -14.48
N ALA A 197 -1.70 -0.24 -15.61
CA ALA A 197 -2.22 1.13 -15.73
C ALA A 197 -3.52 1.09 -16.56
N PHE A 198 -4.60 1.65 -16.01
CA PHE A 198 -5.89 1.77 -16.64
C PHE A 198 -6.33 3.23 -16.68
N ASP A 199 -7.12 3.62 -17.66
CA ASP A 199 -7.93 4.83 -17.57
C ASP A 199 -9.00 4.63 -16.48
N LYS A 200 -9.04 5.47 -15.48
CA LYS A 200 -9.94 5.31 -14.31
C LYS A 200 -11.42 5.47 -14.64
N ASN A 201 -11.75 6.14 -15.75
CA ASN A 201 -13.12 6.44 -16.16
C ASN A 201 -13.68 5.34 -17.07
N THR A 202 -12.88 4.90 -18.06
CA THR A 202 -13.28 3.89 -19.05
C THR A 202 -12.90 2.47 -18.63
N PHE A 203 -11.88 2.31 -17.77
CA PHE A 203 -11.26 1.04 -17.40
C PHE A 203 -10.59 0.32 -18.58
N GLU A 204 -10.26 1.07 -19.61
CA GLU A 204 -9.43 0.58 -20.69
C GLU A 204 -7.97 0.48 -20.22
N LYS A 205 -7.34 -0.64 -20.55
CA LYS A 205 -5.94 -0.84 -20.19
C LYS A 205 -5.05 0.06 -21.04
N ILE A 206 -4.25 0.89 -20.37
CA ILE A 206 -3.26 1.76 -20.98
C ILE A 206 -1.98 0.97 -21.21
N ASP A 207 -1.46 0.31 -20.17
CA ASP A 207 -0.23 -0.48 -20.25
C ASP A 207 -0.17 -1.52 -19.11
N GLU A 208 0.81 -2.43 -19.20
CA GLU A 208 1.14 -3.38 -18.14
C GLU A 208 2.62 -3.72 -18.15
N ALA A 209 3.19 -3.94 -16.98
CA ALA A 209 4.54 -4.46 -16.81
C ALA A 209 4.54 -5.65 -15.86
N THR A 210 5.27 -6.70 -16.23
CA THR A 210 5.43 -7.91 -15.42
C THR A 210 6.84 -7.95 -14.85
N PHE A 211 6.94 -8.33 -13.56
CA PHE A 211 8.22 -8.50 -12.89
C PHE A 211 8.19 -9.70 -11.94
N HIS A 212 9.39 -10.18 -11.56
CA HIS A 212 9.53 -11.27 -10.61
C HIS A 212 9.34 -10.74 -9.19
N GLY A 213 8.67 -11.53 -8.35
CA GLY A 213 8.49 -11.27 -6.92
C GLY A 213 7.04 -11.32 -6.50
N GLN A 214 6.80 -11.25 -5.21
CA GLN A 214 5.47 -11.21 -4.62
C GLN A 214 5.21 -9.82 -4.04
N THR A 215 4.42 -9.06 -4.77
CA THR A 215 4.12 -7.67 -4.44
C THR A 215 3.05 -7.52 -3.36
N ASP A 216 3.02 -6.35 -2.72
CA ASP A 216 2.03 -6.04 -1.69
C ASP A 216 1.43 -4.64 -1.78
N SER A 217 2.21 -3.58 -1.93
CA SER A 217 1.72 -2.20 -2.02
C SER A 217 2.34 -1.42 -3.17
N ILE A 218 1.63 -0.40 -3.66
CA ILE A 218 2.04 0.49 -4.75
C ILE A 218 1.76 1.94 -4.40
N VAL A 219 2.66 2.83 -4.81
CA VAL A 219 2.44 4.27 -4.82
C VAL A 219 2.99 4.87 -6.09
N VAL A 220 2.33 5.90 -6.60
CA VAL A 220 2.79 6.69 -7.76
C VAL A 220 2.63 8.17 -7.43
N ASP A 221 3.64 8.99 -7.75
CA ASP A 221 3.56 10.45 -7.72
C ASP A 221 4.30 11.03 -8.92
N GLY A 222 3.59 11.80 -9.75
CA GLY A 222 4.08 12.23 -11.04
C GLY A 222 4.43 11.07 -11.94
N GLU A 223 5.68 11.02 -12.40
CA GLU A 223 6.19 9.94 -13.26
C GLU A 223 6.82 8.79 -12.45
N ASN A 224 7.03 8.96 -11.15
CA ASN A 224 7.75 8.00 -10.32
C ASN A 224 6.77 7.08 -9.59
N GLY A 225 7.07 5.80 -9.56
CA GLY A 225 6.31 4.82 -8.83
C GLY A 225 7.17 3.82 -8.08
N PHE A 226 6.66 3.33 -6.98
CA PHE A 226 7.30 2.31 -6.16
C PHE A 226 6.34 1.20 -5.82
N ILE A 227 6.88 -0.02 -5.74
CA ILE A 227 6.14 -1.23 -5.39
C ILE A 227 6.94 -2.00 -4.34
N THR A 228 6.32 -2.38 -3.24
CA THR A 228 6.92 -3.31 -2.29
C THR A 228 6.84 -4.74 -2.80
N VAL A 229 7.95 -5.48 -2.69
CA VAL A 229 8.06 -6.89 -3.06
C VAL A 229 8.42 -7.69 -1.81
N GLN A 230 7.38 -8.03 -1.09
CA GLN A 230 7.40 -8.55 0.26
C GLN A 230 8.25 -9.84 0.40
N GLY A 231 8.04 -10.79 -0.50
CA GLY A 231 8.68 -12.11 -0.41
C GLY A 231 10.15 -12.16 -0.84
N ASP A 232 10.70 -11.06 -1.34
CA ASP A 232 12.07 -10.95 -1.83
C ASP A 232 12.86 -9.83 -1.11
N ASP A 233 12.27 -9.20 -0.08
CA ASP A 233 12.88 -8.13 0.73
C ASP A 233 13.32 -6.90 -0.09
N GLU A 234 12.50 -6.54 -1.11
CA GLU A 234 12.84 -5.53 -2.10
C GLU A 234 11.75 -4.49 -2.29
N VAL A 235 12.15 -3.38 -2.89
CA VAL A 235 11.27 -2.38 -3.49
C VAL A 235 11.61 -2.24 -4.96
N VAL A 236 10.61 -2.23 -5.82
CA VAL A 236 10.75 -1.96 -7.25
C VAL A 236 10.45 -0.49 -7.51
N TYR A 237 11.38 0.21 -8.13
CA TYR A 237 11.19 1.53 -8.69
C TYR A 237 10.81 1.42 -10.17
N PHE A 238 9.77 2.13 -10.58
CA PHE A 238 9.34 2.20 -11.96
C PHE A 238 9.00 3.64 -12.36
N LYS A 239 8.96 3.88 -13.67
CA LYS A 239 8.44 5.12 -14.23
C LYS A 239 7.19 4.88 -15.05
N PHE A 240 6.31 5.87 -15.05
CA PHE A 240 5.18 5.94 -15.96
C PHE A 240 5.28 7.23 -16.78
N VAL A 241 5.73 7.08 -18.04
CA VAL A 241 5.98 8.18 -18.94
C VAL A 241 5.34 7.87 -20.30
N ASP A 242 4.69 8.85 -20.91
CA ASP A 242 4.03 8.70 -22.20
C ASP A 242 3.07 7.49 -22.27
N ASN A 243 2.31 7.26 -21.20
CA ASN A 243 1.41 6.12 -21.07
C ASN A 243 2.11 4.75 -21.11
N LYS A 244 3.35 4.67 -20.67
CA LYS A 244 4.16 3.44 -20.63
C LYS A 244 4.78 3.22 -19.27
N LEU A 245 4.78 1.96 -18.84
CA LEU A 245 5.41 1.49 -17.62
C LEU A 245 6.82 0.96 -17.89
N TYR A 246 7.80 1.52 -17.20
CA TYR A 246 9.20 1.12 -17.27
C TYR A 246 9.71 0.70 -15.90
N ILE A 247 10.02 -0.58 -15.72
CA ILE A 247 10.70 -1.05 -14.51
C ILE A 247 12.16 -0.59 -14.60
N GLU A 248 12.55 0.32 -13.73
CA GLU A 248 13.86 0.98 -13.75
C GLU A 248 14.86 0.27 -12.84
N LYS A 249 14.44 -0.11 -11.63
CA LYS A 249 15.36 -0.59 -10.61
C LYS A 249 14.69 -1.52 -9.60
N ARG A 250 15.49 -2.44 -9.04
CA ARG A 250 15.13 -3.26 -7.89
C ARG A 250 16.10 -2.96 -6.75
N ILE A 251 15.58 -2.58 -5.60
CA ILE A 251 16.34 -2.12 -4.45
C ILE A 251 16.11 -3.13 -3.31
N GLY A 252 17.14 -3.84 -2.90
CA GLY A 252 17.12 -4.80 -1.78
C GLY A 252 17.43 -4.14 -0.44
N GLY A 253 17.56 -4.94 0.62
CA GLY A 253 17.96 -4.49 1.95
C GLY A 253 16.81 -4.05 2.86
N PHE A 254 15.59 -4.38 2.49
CA PHE A 254 14.41 -4.26 3.34
C PHE A 254 14.19 -5.53 4.16
N ASN A 255 13.20 -5.54 5.01
CA ASN A 255 12.83 -6.72 5.78
C ASN A 255 11.31 -6.93 5.69
N PHE A 256 10.90 -7.73 4.72
CA PHE A 256 9.50 -7.99 4.42
C PHE A 256 8.71 -6.67 4.21
N PRO A 257 9.08 -5.82 3.22
CA PRO A 257 8.45 -4.53 3.01
C PRO A 257 6.98 -4.74 2.63
N HIS A 258 6.07 -3.98 3.25
CA HIS A 258 4.64 -4.17 3.11
C HIS A 258 3.96 -2.94 2.52
N GLY A 259 3.72 -1.89 3.31
CA GLY A 259 3.15 -0.64 2.83
C GLY A 259 4.21 0.34 2.36
N ILE A 260 3.84 1.19 1.43
CA ILE A 260 4.69 2.25 0.89
C ILE A 260 3.86 3.48 0.60
N ASP A 261 4.42 4.66 0.86
CA ASP A 261 3.87 5.93 0.39
C ASP A 261 4.97 6.89 -0.01
N PHE A 262 4.64 7.79 -0.93
CA PHE A 262 5.55 8.75 -1.53
C PHE A 262 4.92 10.13 -1.60
N LYS A 263 5.55 11.13 -1.00
CA LYS A 263 5.07 12.51 -1.03
C LYS A 263 6.21 13.51 -0.86
N ASN A 264 6.21 14.58 -1.67
CA ASN A 264 7.14 15.68 -1.53
C ASN A 264 8.61 15.24 -1.43
N ASN A 265 9.05 14.38 -2.34
CA ASN A 265 10.42 13.85 -2.40
C ASN A 265 10.80 12.90 -1.24
N LYS A 266 9.87 12.45 -0.42
CA LYS A 266 10.10 11.46 0.64
C LYS A 266 9.32 10.17 0.37
N VAL A 267 9.99 9.04 0.56
CA VAL A 267 9.41 7.70 0.45
C VAL A 267 9.41 7.05 1.83
N ALA A 268 8.24 6.65 2.30
CA ALA A 268 8.09 5.90 3.56
C ALA A 268 7.75 4.43 3.24
N ILE A 269 8.48 3.50 3.84
CA ILE A 269 8.33 2.06 3.63
C ILE A 269 8.18 1.38 4.96
N THR A 270 7.11 0.60 5.14
CA THR A 270 6.95 -0.25 6.31
C THR A 270 7.67 -1.56 6.10
N ASN A 271 8.39 -2.01 7.11
CA ASN A 271 9.05 -3.32 7.14
C ASN A 271 8.34 -4.19 8.18
N TYR A 272 7.48 -5.06 7.68
CA TYR A 272 6.68 -5.98 8.50
C TYR A 272 7.56 -6.93 9.32
N GLY A 273 8.71 -7.36 8.76
CA GLY A 273 9.59 -8.35 9.38
C GLY A 273 10.35 -7.83 10.60
N ASP A 274 10.61 -6.52 10.70
CA ASP A 274 11.32 -5.92 11.84
C ASP A 274 10.50 -4.85 12.58
N ASN A 275 9.25 -4.63 12.19
CA ASN A 275 8.33 -3.63 12.76
C ASN A 275 8.85 -2.20 12.68
N THR A 276 9.48 -1.84 11.58
CA THR A 276 9.99 -0.49 11.35
C THR A 276 9.26 0.22 10.22
N ILE A 277 9.28 1.54 10.24
CA ILE A 277 9.02 2.39 9.09
C ILE A 277 10.34 3.09 8.78
N ARG A 278 10.81 2.98 7.55
CA ARG A 278 12.00 3.68 7.08
C ARG A 278 11.59 4.77 6.10
N VAL A 279 12.09 5.98 6.31
CA VAL A 279 11.82 7.13 5.45
C VAL A 279 13.10 7.53 4.75
N PHE A 280 13.04 7.74 3.44
CA PHE A 280 14.17 8.08 2.58
C PHE A 280 13.86 9.34 1.77
N GLU A 281 14.91 10.07 1.38
CA GLU A 281 14.79 11.01 0.26
C GLU A 281 14.71 10.24 -1.06
N LEU A 282 13.80 10.67 -1.96
CA LEU A 282 13.58 10.02 -3.25
C LEU A 282 14.87 9.81 -4.04
N GLN A 283 15.64 10.91 -4.21
CA GLN A 283 16.84 10.87 -5.04
C GLN A 283 17.93 9.95 -4.47
N GLU A 284 18.05 9.90 -3.14
CA GLU A 284 18.98 9.00 -2.48
C GLU A 284 18.55 7.55 -2.68
N LEU A 285 17.25 7.25 -2.50
CA LEU A 285 16.73 5.89 -2.69
C LEU A 285 16.88 5.41 -4.13
N ILE A 286 16.66 6.26 -5.12
CA ILE A 286 16.83 5.89 -6.54
C ILE A 286 18.30 5.70 -6.90
N ASN A 287 19.21 6.46 -6.30
CA ASN A 287 20.64 6.43 -6.60
C ASN A 287 21.45 5.43 -5.74
N SER A 288 20.78 4.76 -4.79
CA SER A 288 21.42 3.80 -3.85
C SER A 288 21.98 2.56 -4.52
#